data_e532a687e0ecff467b1ec96b567fbe91
#
_entry.id   e532a687e0ecff467b1ec96b567fbe91
#
_cell.length_a   1.000
_cell.length_b   1.000
_cell.length_c   1.000
_cell.angle_alpha   90.00
_cell.angle_beta   90.00
_cell.angle_gamma   90.00
#
_symmetry.space_group_name_H-M   'P 1'
#
loop_
_entity.id
_entity.type
_entity.pdbx_description
1 polymer ?
#
loop_
_entity_poly.entity_id
_entity_poly.type
_entity_poly.pdbx_seq_one_letter_code
_entity_poly.pdbx_strand_id
1 'polypeptide(L)'
;MLTDEYVKRVYAQVEKRDGDQPEFLQAVREVFESLEPVVEKHPEYEKAGVLERLVEPERVVKFRVAWTDDEGKVQVNRGYRIQFNSAIGPYKGGLRFHPSVNEGVIKFLGFEQILKNSLTSLPMGGGKGGSDFDPKGKS
;
A
#
# COMPACT_ATOMS: atom_id res chain seq x y z
N MET A 1 -3.52 -21.29 0.96
CA MET A 1 -3.18 -21.34 2.42
C MET A 1 -1.65 -21.26 2.53
N LEU A 2 -1.12 -20.33 3.33
CA LEU A 2 0.33 -20.18 3.53
C LEU A 2 0.94 -21.43 4.19
N THR A 3 2.02 -21.94 3.65
CA THR A 3 2.68 -23.18 4.09
C THR A 3 4.10 -22.95 4.56
N ASP A 4 4.84 -22.04 3.96
CA ASP A 4 6.22 -21.70 4.32
C ASP A 4 6.28 -21.01 5.70
N GLU A 5 7.21 -21.42 6.57
CA GLU A 5 7.31 -20.91 7.94
C GLU A 5 7.78 -19.45 8.02
N TYR A 6 8.67 -19.02 7.12
CA TYR A 6 9.08 -17.63 7.03
C TYR A 6 7.91 -16.74 6.61
N VAL A 7 7.19 -17.13 5.56
CA VAL A 7 6.02 -16.41 5.04
C VAL A 7 4.92 -16.30 6.11
N LYS A 8 4.60 -17.41 6.80
CA LYS A 8 3.63 -17.42 7.91
C LYS A 8 4.01 -16.46 9.02
N ARG A 9 5.30 -16.49 9.42
CA ARG A 9 5.80 -15.64 10.51
C ARG A 9 5.66 -14.15 10.16
N VAL A 10 6.05 -13.76 8.94
CA VAL A 10 5.92 -12.36 8.52
C VAL A 10 4.45 -11.96 8.39
N TYR A 11 3.61 -12.81 7.81
CA TYR A 11 2.17 -12.54 7.70
C TYR A 11 1.51 -12.34 9.06
N ALA A 12 1.82 -13.17 10.05
CA ALA A 12 1.31 -13.03 11.42
C ALA A 12 1.73 -11.70 12.07
N GLN A 13 2.94 -11.21 11.77
CA GLN A 13 3.38 -9.89 12.22
C GLN A 13 2.54 -8.76 11.60
N VAL A 14 2.24 -8.87 10.30
CA VAL A 14 1.39 -7.91 9.60
C VAL A 14 -0.03 -7.91 10.17
N GLU A 15 -0.63 -9.09 10.38
CA GLU A 15 -1.95 -9.21 11.00
C GLU A 15 -2.02 -8.55 12.38
N LYS A 16 -0.99 -8.73 13.20
CA LYS A 16 -0.91 -8.13 14.53
C LYS A 16 -0.78 -6.61 14.49
N ARG A 17 0.00 -6.08 13.55
CA ARG A 17 0.27 -4.64 13.42
C ARG A 17 -0.86 -3.90 12.71
N ASP A 18 -1.36 -4.47 11.63
CA ASP A 18 -2.27 -3.81 10.67
C ASP A 18 -3.67 -4.46 10.66
N GLY A 19 -4.10 -5.05 11.78
CA GLY A 19 -5.36 -5.79 11.89
C GLY A 19 -6.62 -4.97 11.60
N ASP A 20 -6.52 -3.65 11.62
CA ASP A 20 -7.57 -2.69 11.25
C ASP A 20 -7.61 -2.35 9.75
N GLN A 21 -6.77 -2.98 8.93
CA GLN A 21 -6.62 -2.72 7.50
C GLN A 21 -6.92 -3.98 6.67
N PRO A 22 -8.20 -4.40 6.56
CA PRO A 22 -8.56 -5.69 5.96
C PRO A 22 -8.18 -5.82 4.48
N GLU A 23 -8.30 -4.75 3.69
CA GLU A 23 -7.93 -4.77 2.27
C GLU A 23 -6.43 -4.95 2.10
N PHE A 24 -5.63 -4.32 2.95
CA PHE A 24 -4.18 -4.50 2.95
C PHE A 24 -3.78 -5.92 3.34
N LEU A 25 -4.37 -6.47 4.40
CA LEU A 25 -4.10 -7.83 4.84
C LEU A 25 -4.44 -8.87 3.76
N GLN A 26 -5.56 -8.69 3.07
CA GLN A 26 -5.94 -9.57 1.96
C GLN A 26 -4.91 -9.52 0.83
N ALA A 27 -4.51 -8.33 0.41
CA ALA A 27 -3.52 -8.16 -0.65
C ALA A 27 -2.16 -8.78 -0.28
N VAL A 28 -1.70 -8.59 0.95
CA VAL A 28 -0.46 -9.20 1.44
C VAL A 28 -0.56 -10.73 1.38
N ARG A 29 -1.67 -11.29 1.81
CA ARG A 29 -1.89 -12.74 1.78
C ARG A 29 -1.82 -13.32 0.37
N GLU A 30 -2.53 -12.71 -0.57
CA GLU A 30 -2.56 -13.14 -1.98
C GLU A 30 -1.16 -13.09 -2.60
N VAL A 31 -0.43 -12.02 -2.36
CA VAL A 31 0.95 -11.87 -2.84
C VAL A 31 1.87 -12.92 -2.19
N PHE A 32 1.77 -13.12 -0.89
CA PHE A 32 2.58 -14.10 -0.17
C PHE A 32 2.34 -15.52 -0.65
N GLU A 33 1.10 -15.91 -0.91
CA GLU A 33 0.77 -17.21 -1.52
C GLU A 33 1.47 -17.38 -2.87
N SER A 34 1.60 -16.31 -3.65
CA SER A 34 2.31 -16.33 -4.93
C SER A 34 3.83 -16.36 -4.80
N LEU A 35 4.38 -15.81 -3.70
CA LEU A 35 5.82 -15.71 -3.48
C LEU A 35 6.41 -16.93 -2.74
N GLU A 36 5.61 -17.77 -2.09
CA GLU A 36 6.11 -18.94 -1.37
C GLU A 36 7.09 -19.79 -2.19
N PRO A 37 6.77 -20.17 -3.45
CA PRO A 37 7.69 -20.99 -4.24
C PRO A 37 9.03 -20.30 -4.57
N VAL A 38 9.05 -18.96 -4.53
CA VAL A 38 10.27 -18.18 -4.76
C VAL A 38 11.11 -18.14 -3.49
N VAL A 39 10.49 -17.86 -2.36
CA VAL A 39 11.15 -17.77 -1.06
C VAL A 39 11.77 -19.09 -0.64
N GLU A 40 11.09 -20.21 -0.87
CA GLU A 40 11.60 -21.57 -0.61
C GLU A 40 12.91 -21.85 -1.35
N LYS A 41 13.08 -21.29 -2.55
CA LYS A 41 14.29 -21.46 -3.37
C LYS A 41 15.41 -20.48 -3.04
N HIS A 42 15.11 -19.45 -2.26
CA HIS A 42 15.99 -18.32 -1.99
C HIS A 42 16.09 -18.00 -0.49
N PRO A 43 16.73 -18.87 0.32
CA PRO A 43 16.87 -18.65 1.76
C PRO A 43 17.61 -17.36 2.12
N GLU A 44 18.38 -16.81 1.20
CA GLU A 44 19.03 -15.50 1.35
C GLU A 44 18.01 -14.36 1.49
N TYR A 45 16.80 -14.52 0.99
CA TYR A 45 15.74 -13.49 1.11
C TYR A 45 15.24 -13.36 2.54
N GLU A 46 15.15 -14.45 3.30
CA GLU A 46 14.84 -14.39 4.72
C GLU A 46 15.94 -13.64 5.49
N LYS A 47 17.22 -13.96 5.24
CA LYS A 47 18.34 -13.26 5.88
C LYS A 47 18.36 -11.76 5.59
N ALA A 48 17.93 -11.37 4.39
CA ALA A 48 17.83 -9.98 3.97
C ALA A 48 16.55 -9.28 4.44
N GLY A 49 15.61 -9.99 5.08
CA GLY A 49 14.32 -9.43 5.51
C GLY A 49 13.49 -8.90 4.34
N VAL A 50 13.47 -9.60 3.22
CA VAL A 50 12.82 -9.13 1.99
C VAL A 50 11.32 -8.97 2.19
N LEU A 51 10.65 -9.94 2.78
CA LEU A 51 9.20 -9.87 2.99
C LEU A 51 8.82 -8.81 4.01
N GLU A 52 9.60 -8.68 5.10
CA GLU A 52 9.38 -7.64 6.12
C GLU A 52 9.46 -6.22 5.49
N ARG A 53 10.43 -5.99 4.61
CA ARG A 53 10.57 -4.71 3.90
C ARG A 53 9.52 -4.50 2.83
N LEU A 54 9.05 -5.59 2.22
CA LEU A 54 8.04 -5.53 1.16
C LEU A 54 6.67 -5.08 1.71
N VAL A 55 6.33 -5.45 2.92
CA VAL A 55 5.03 -5.16 3.54
C VAL A 55 5.01 -3.90 4.41
N GLU A 56 6.15 -3.24 4.58
CA GLU A 56 6.25 -2.00 5.34
C GLU A 56 6.53 -0.82 4.40
N PRO A 57 5.64 0.17 4.31
CA PRO A 57 5.90 1.36 3.49
C PRO A 57 7.08 2.15 4.03
N GLU A 58 7.87 2.74 3.14
CA GLU A 58 9.01 3.58 3.53
C GLU A 58 8.55 4.87 4.23
N ARG A 59 7.39 5.42 3.80
CA ARG A 59 6.83 6.64 4.39
C ARG A 59 5.33 6.74 4.13
N VAL A 60 4.60 7.15 5.17
CA VAL A 60 3.18 7.47 5.10
C VAL A 60 3.00 8.93 5.49
N VAL A 61 2.31 9.70 4.66
CA VAL A 61 1.93 11.07 4.94
C VAL A 61 0.41 11.18 4.94
N LYS A 62 -0.16 11.55 6.08
CA LYS A 62 -1.58 11.86 6.25
C LYS A 62 -1.71 13.34 6.56
N PHE A 63 -2.61 14.03 5.90
CA PHE A 63 -2.74 15.47 6.06
C PHE A 63 -4.19 15.93 5.92
N ARG A 64 -4.47 17.08 6.54
CA ARG A 64 -5.76 17.76 6.45
C ARG A 64 -5.86 18.52 5.14
N VAL A 65 -7.00 18.40 4.46
CA VAL A 65 -7.37 19.22 3.31
C VAL A 65 -8.60 20.03 3.66
N ALA A 66 -8.43 21.32 3.92
CA ALA A 66 -9.53 22.25 4.12
C ALA A 66 -9.84 22.97 2.80
N TRP A 67 -11.11 23.05 2.44
CA TRP A 67 -11.57 23.68 1.20
C TRP A 67 -12.97 24.27 1.36
N THR A 68 -13.35 25.15 0.48
CA THR A 68 -14.67 25.79 0.49
C THR A 68 -15.50 25.24 -0.67
N ASP A 69 -16.71 24.76 -0.38
CA ASP A 69 -17.62 24.24 -1.39
C ASP A 69 -18.32 25.34 -2.20
N ASP A 70 -19.12 24.93 -3.18
CA ASP A 70 -19.84 25.86 -4.07
C ASP A 70 -20.89 26.70 -3.34
N GLU A 71 -21.31 26.31 -2.13
CA GLU A 71 -22.22 27.08 -1.25
C GLU A 71 -21.48 27.98 -0.24
N GLY A 72 -20.17 28.05 -0.31
CA GLY A 72 -19.33 28.87 0.56
C GLY A 72 -19.07 28.25 1.95
N LYS A 73 -19.38 26.96 2.16
CA LYS A 73 -19.12 26.27 3.41
C LYS A 73 -17.74 25.64 3.45
N VAL A 74 -17.09 25.72 4.59
CA VAL A 74 -15.80 25.05 4.80
C VAL A 74 -16.01 23.56 5.01
N GLN A 75 -15.30 22.78 4.22
CA GLN A 75 -15.23 21.32 4.28
C GLN A 75 -13.82 20.89 4.68
N VAL A 76 -13.73 19.73 5.32
CA VAL A 76 -12.42 19.15 5.73
C VAL A 76 -12.37 17.69 5.33
N ASN A 77 -11.42 17.37 4.45
CA ASN A 77 -11.10 16.00 4.04
C ASN A 77 -9.73 15.59 4.57
N ARG A 78 -9.44 14.31 4.41
CA ARG A 78 -8.12 13.71 4.69
C ARG A 78 -7.45 13.37 3.38
N GLY A 79 -6.20 13.74 3.26
CA GLY A 79 -5.34 13.35 2.17
C GLY A 79 -4.29 12.34 2.64
N TYR A 80 -3.88 11.44 1.74
CA TYR A 80 -2.90 10.39 2.00
C TYR A 80 -1.89 10.29 0.86
N ARG A 81 -0.64 10.11 1.22
CA ARG A 81 0.41 9.70 0.29
C ARG A 81 1.21 8.57 0.92
N ILE A 82 1.16 7.41 0.32
CA ILE A 82 1.99 6.26 0.70
C ILE A 82 3.16 6.18 -0.27
N GLN A 83 4.36 6.40 0.23
CA GLN A 83 5.62 6.16 -0.44
C GLN A 83 6.07 4.76 -0.05
N PHE A 84 5.67 3.77 -0.85
CA PHE A 84 5.72 2.39 -0.39
C PHE A 84 7.12 1.80 -0.54
N ASN A 85 7.70 1.85 -1.74
CA ASN A 85 9.00 1.25 -1.99
C ASN A 85 9.74 1.96 -3.13
N SER A 86 10.98 2.31 -2.91
CA SER A 86 11.85 2.98 -3.89
C SER A 86 13.05 2.12 -4.33
N ALA A 87 13.03 0.81 -4.07
CA ALA A 87 14.16 -0.08 -4.34
C ALA A 87 14.59 -0.09 -5.81
N ILE A 88 13.65 0.06 -6.75
CA ILE A 88 13.92 0.04 -8.19
C ILE A 88 13.72 1.40 -8.87
N GLY A 89 13.40 2.44 -8.13
CA GLY A 89 13.24 3.79 -8.67
C GLY A 89 12.29 4.67 -7.84
N PRO A 90 12.03 5.91 -8.28
CA PRO A 90 11.18 6.84 -7.55
C PRO A 90 9.75 6.32 -7.41
N TYR A 91 9.06 6.76 -6.37
CA TYR A 91 7.67 6.39 -6.12
C TYR A 91 6.77 6.82 -7.27
N LYS A 92 6.04 5.89 -7.84
CA LYS A 92 5.10 6.12 -8.95
C LYS A 92 3.78 5.41 -8.66
N GLY A 93 2.70 6.13 -8.80
CA GLY A 93 1.33 5.62 -8.64
C GLY A 93 0.31 6.74 -8.78
N GLY A 94 -0.96 6.37 -8.98
CA GLY A 94 -2.06 7.30 -9.19
C GLY A 94 -2.66 7.86 -7.90
N LEU A 95 -3.78 8.57 -8.07
CA LEU A 95 -4.61 9.10 -6.99
C LEU A 95 -5.98 8.43 -7.03
N ARG A 96 -6.57 8.21 -5.84
CA ARG A 96 -7.96 7.78 -5.70
C ARG A 96 -8.73 8.81 -4.89
N PHE A 97 -9.85 9.30 -5.42
CA PHE A 97 -10.81 10.16 -4.72
C PHE A 97 -12.14 9.43 -4.57
N HIS A 98 -12.45 9.06 -3.35
CA HIS A 98 -13.71 8.37 -3.01
C HIS A 98 -13.95 8.43 -1.50
N PRO A 99 -15.20 8.55 -1.02
CA PRO A 99 -15.51 8.60 0.41
C PRO A 99 -14.99 7.42 1.24
N SER A 100 -14.81 6.27 0.62
CA SER A 100 -14.26 5.06 1.30
C SER A 100 -12.75 5.08 1.48
N VAL A 101 -12.03 6.08 0.98
CA VAL A 101 -10.58 6.18 1.11
C VAL A 101 -10.17 6.41 2.56
N ASN A 102 -9.26 5.58 3.04
CA ASN A 102 -8.56 5.72 4.30
C ASN A 102 -7.10 5.26 4.12
N GLU A 103 -6.31 5.30 5.18
CA GLU A 103 -4.90 4.89 5.12
C GLU A 103 -4.73 3.45 4.64
N GLY A 104 -5.52 2.51 5.16
CA GLY A 104 -5.45 1.09 4.78
C GLY A 104 -5.74 0.85 3.30
N VAL A 105 -6.73 1.55 2.75
CA VAL A 105 -7.07 1.48 1.32
C VAL A 105 -5.92 1.99 0.45
N ILE A 106 -5.33 3.13 0.78
CA ILE A 106 -4.20 3.69 0.00
C ILE A 106 -2.95 2.84 0.20
N LYS A 107 -2.72 2.28 1.38
CA LYS A 107 -1.63 1.35 1.66
C LYS A 107 -1.75 0.07 0.83
N PHE A 108 -2.93 -0.53 0.76
CA PHE A 108 -3.23 -1.66 -0.11
C PHE A 108 -2.91 -1.36 -1.58
N LEU A 109 -3.38 -0.23 -2.09
CA LEU A 109 -3.14 0.19 -3.47
C LEU A 109 -1.66 0.49 -3.74
N GLY A 110 -0.95 1.05 -2.77
CA GLY A 110 0.49 1.29 -2.86
C GLY A 110 1.29 0.00 -2.89
N PHE A 111 0.90 -0.98 -2.09
CA PHE A 111 1.50 -2.30 -2.07
C PHE A 111 1.36 -3.02 -3.43
N GLU A 112 0.15 -3.06 -3.98
CA GLU A 112 -0.07 -3.62 -5.32
C GLU A 112 0.71 -2.86 -6.40
N GLN A 113 0.84 -1.53 -6.24
CA GLN A 113 1.54 -0.70 -7.21
C GLN A 113 3.03 -1.04 -7.32
N ILE A 114 3.72 -1.41 -6.23
CA ILE A 114 5.12 -1.81 -6.31
C ILE A 114 5.32 -3.06 -7.18
N LEU A 115 4.42 -4.02 -7.06
CA LEU A 115 4.45 -5.26 -7.84
C LEU A 115 4.11 -4.98 -9.31
N LYS A 116 3.05 -4.21 -9.55
CA LYS A 116 2.67 -3.80 -10.89
C LYS A 116 3.81 -3.08 -11.63
N ASN A 117 4.45 -2.12 -10.97
CA ASN A 117 5.55 -1.35 -11.56
C ASN A 117 6.79 -2.22 -11.82
N SER A 118 7.08 -3.19 -10.97
CA SER A 118 8.20 -4.11 -11.15
C SER A 118 8.09 -4.94 -12.44
N LEU A 119 6.89 -5.18 -12.92
CA LEU A 119 6.62 -5.95 -14.14
C LEU A 119 6.71 -5.11 -15.43
N THR A 120 6.88 -3.81 -15.33
CA THR A 120 6.95 -2.90 -16.50
C THR A 120 8.31 -2.84 -17.16
N SER A 121 9.36 -3.38 -16.54
CA SER A 121 10.77 -3.22 -16.91
C SER A 121 11.30 -1.78 -16.81
N LEU A 122 10.53 -0.85 -16.26
CA LEU A 122 10.93 0.53 -16.03
C LEU A 122 11.47 0.72 -14.60
N PRO A 123 12.45 1.62 -14.40
CA PRO A 123 13.07 1.87 -13.10
C PRO A 123 12.17 2.79 -12.23
N MET A 124 11.02 2.29 -11.83
CA MET A 124 10.09 3.02 -10.97
C MET A 124 9.60 2.17 -9.81
N GLY A 125 9.67 2.75 -8.62
CA GLY A 125 9.11 2.20 -7.40
C GLY A 125 7.59 2.36 -7.33
N GLY A 126 7.02 2.07 -6.17
CA GLY A 126 5.59 2.14 -5.94
C GLY A 126 5.20 3.19 -4.90
N GLY A 127 4.17 3.93 -5.23
CA GLY A 127 3.51 4.85 -4.31
C GLY A 127 2.06 5.04 -4.70
N LYS A 128 1.25 5.54 -3.78
CA LYS A 128 -0.16 5.81 -4.02
C LYS A 128 -0.61 7.01 -3.21
N GLY A 129 -1.51 7.78 -3.76
CA GLY A 129 -2.15 8.89 -3.05
C GLY A 129 -3.66 8.79 -3.14
N GLY A 130 -4.34 9.58 -2.33
CA GLY A 130 -5.79 9.68 -2.38
C GLY A 130 -6.37 10.53 -1.28
N SER A 131 -7.67 10.69 -1.34
CA SER A 131 -8.46 11.42 -0.36
C SER A 131 -9.85 10.81 -0.23
N ASP A 132 -10.45 10.96 0.95
CA ASP A 132 -11.86 10.64 1.18
C ASP A 132 -12.83 11.67 0.56
N PHE A 133 -12.31 12.56 -0.27
CA PHE A 133 -13.10 13.52 -1.04
C PHE A 133 -13.98 12.81 -2.07
N ASP A 134 -15.27 13.15 -2.12
CA ASP A 134 -16.18 12.70 -3.16
C ASP A 134 -16.23 13.74 -4.29
N PRO A 135 -15.68 13.45 -5.48
CA PRO A 135 -15.70 14.41 -6.59
C PRO A 135 -17.05 14.52 -7.30
N LYS A 136 -17.99 13.63 -7.01
CA LYS A 136 -19.30 13.63 -7.68
C LYS A 136 -20.10 14.88 -7.31
N GLY A 137 -20.64 15.57 -8.31
CA GLY A 137 -21.47 16.75 -8.13
C GLY A 137 -20.73 18.00 -7.68
N LYS A 138 -19.41 18.05 -7.78
CA LYS A 138 -18.59 19.23 -7.51
C LYS A 138 -18.29 20.01 -8.79
N SER A 139 -18.12 21.31 -8.66
CA SER A 139 -17.70 22.17 -9.76
C SER A 139 -16.30 21.84 -10.30
#